data_5c16b73b5e6582a9650f26054731015f
#
_entry.id   5c16b73b5e6582a9650f26054731015f
#
_cell.length_a   1.000
_cell.length_b   1.000
_cell.length_c   1.000
_cell.angle_alpha   90.00
_cell.angle_beta   90.00
_cell.angle_gamma   90.00
#
_symmetry.space_group_name_H-M   'P 1'
#
loop_
_entity.id
_entity.type
_entity.pdbx_description
1 polymer ?
#
loop_
_entity_poly.entity_id
_entity_poly.type
_entity_poly.pdbx_seq_one_letter_code
_entity_poly.pdbx_strand_id
1 'polypeptide(L)'
;RTADIGGIEKALQTAYPDWSVRRAFTAQIIINHVQARDDEKIDNMDQALQRAVDNGVKNLVVQPTHLMHGAEYDELTETVESYKDKFESVTIAEPLLGEVGDSDDAVNDDKKAVAEAITAEAVKTAGYDSLEVAEADGTAFVFMGHGTSHTAKISYSQMQSQMNDLGYDNVF
;
A
#
# COMPACT_ATOMS: atom_id res chain seq x y z
N ARG A 1 9.83 10.14 2.52
CA ARG A 1 8.37 10.22 2.83
C ARG A 1 7.63 11.17 1.89
N THR A 2 8.09 12.39 1.69
CA THR A 2 7.42 13.33 0.76
C THR A 2 7.49 12.85 -0.68
N ALA A 3 8.59 12.22 -1.10
CA ALA A 3 8.72 11.63 -2.42
C ALA A 3 7.79 10.42 -2.61
N ASP A 4 7.68 9.56 -1.60
CA ASP A 4 6.94 8.31 -1.69
C ASP A 4 5.42 8.55 -1.63
N ILE A 5 4.92 9.08 -0.52
CA ILE A 5 3.49 9.35 -0.32
C ILE A 5 3.00 10.43 -1.28
N GLY A 6 3.77 11.51 -1.47
CA GLY A 6 3.46 12.56 -2.43
C GLY A 6 3.48 12.07 -3.88
N GLY A 7 4.29 11.05 -4.19
CA GLY A 7 4.30 10.38 -5.48
C GLY A 7 2.99 9.65 -5.77
N ILE A 8 2.48 8.88 -4.81
CA ILE A 8 1.18 8.19 -4.91
C ILE A 8 0.04 9.19 -5.08
N GLU A 9 0.00 10.22 -4.24
CA GLU A 9 -1.01 11.27 -4.30
C GLU A 9 -1.03 11.98 -5.66
N LYS A 10 0.15 12.31 -6.19
CA LYS A 10 0.29 12.92 -7.52
C LYS A 10 -0.14 11.97 -8.64
N ALA A 11 0.16 10.68 -8.53
CA ALA A 11 -0.26 9.68 -9.51
C ALA A 11 -1.79 9.57 -9.55
N LEU A 12 -2.45 9.53 -8.39
CA LEU A 12 -3.90 9.52 -8.29
C LEU A 12 -4.54 10.80 -8.86
N GLN A 13 -4.02 11.98 -8.51
CA GLN A 13 -4.49 13.25 -9.04
C GLN A 13 -4.36 13.33 -10.57
N THR A 14 -3.29 12.74 -11.12
CA THR A 14 -3.04 12.72 -12.55
C THR A 14 -3.99 11.76 -13.28
N ALA A 15 -4.23 10.59 -12.68
CA ALA A 15 -5.13 9.58 -13.25
C ALA A 15 -6.61 10.00 -13.16
N TYR A 16 -6.96 10.73 -12.11
CA TYR A 16 -8.34 11.14 -11.82
C TYR A 16 -8.45 12.66 -11.59
N PRO A 17 -8.24 13.48 -12.63
CA PRO A 17 -8.14 14.95 -12.50
C PRO A 17 -9.44 15.62 -12.03
N ASP A 18 -10.59 14.96 -12.23
CA ASP A 18 -11.91 15.45 -11.82
C ASP A 18 -12.24 15.11 -10.35
N TRP A 19 -11.39 14.35 -9.67
CA TRP A 19 -11.57 13.96 -8.28
C TRP A 19 -10.70 14.82 -7.34
N SER A 20 -11.26 15.13 -6.18
CA SER A 20 -10.51 15.80 -5.12
C SER A 20 -9.75 14.77 -4.29
N VAL A 21 -8.45 14.65 -4.50
CA VAL A 21 -7.57 13.77 -3.71
C VAL A 21 -7.15 14.48 -2.43
N ARG A 22 -7.28 13.80 -1.30
CA ARG A 22 -6.89 14.28 0.03
C ARG A 22 -6.19 13.17 0.79
N ARG A 23 -5.24 13.56 1.63
CA ARG A 23 -4.45 12.67 2.48
C ARG A 23 -5.03 12.62 3.89
N ALA A 24 -5.05 11.44 4.48
CA ALA A 24 -5.23 11.21 5.90
C ALA A 24 -4.20 10.18 6.39
N PHE A 25 -3.87 10.19 7.68
CA PHE A 25 -2.98 9.20 8.27
C PHE A 25 -3.73 8.36 9.31
N THR A 26 -3.40 7.06 9.35
CA THR A 26 -3.94 6.12 10.33
C THR A 26 -3.19 6.19 11.67
N ALA A 27 -1.88 6.46 11.65
CA ALA A 27 -1.03 6.45 12.83
C ALA A 27 -0.89 7.84 13.48
N GLN A 28 -1.54 8.06 14.63
CA GLN A 28 -1.48 9.33 15.38
C GLN A 28 -0.05 9.73 15.75
N ILE A 29 0.82 8.78 16.07
CA ILE A 29 2.23 9.06 16.38
C ILE A 29 2.97 9.68 15.19
N ILE A 30 2.66 9.25 13.97
CA ILE A 30 3.23 9.82 12.75
C ILE A 30 2.72 11.24 12.52
N ILE A 31 1.42 11.48 12.72
CA ILE A 31 0.81 12.80 12.62
C ILE A 31 1.52 13.77 13.57
N ASN A 32 1.70 13.39 14.83
CA ASN A 32 2.37 14.20 15.84
C ASN A 32 3.83 14.49 15.45
N HIS A 33 4.56 13.51 14.92
CA HIS A 33 5.94 13.70 14.47
C HIS A 33 6.05 14.65 13.27
N VAL A 34 5.14 14.54 12.29
CA VAL A 34 5.12 15.41 11.11
C VAL A 34 4.78 16.85 11.55
N GLN A 35 3.78 17.02 12.41
CA GLN A 35 3.43 18.33 12.92
C GLN A 35 4.57 18.97 13.71
N ALA A 36 5.26 18.22 14.55
CA ALA A 36 6.38 18.74 15.36
C ALA A 36 7.61 19.13 14.51
N ARG A 37 7.84 18.40 13.41
CA ARG A 37 9.00 18.61 12.55
C ARG A 37 8.77 19.67 11.47
N ASP A 38 7.61 19.64 10.82
CA ASP A 38 7.32 20.37 9.59
C ASP A 38 6.21 21.43 9.77
N ASP A 39 5.61 21.52 10.96
CA ASP A 39 4.41 22.34 11.27
C ASP A 39 3.23 22.05 10.33
N GLU A 40 3.21 20.85 9.73
CA GLU A 40 2.16 20.40 8.84
C GLU A 40 1.06 19.70 9.63
N LYS A 41 -0.17 20.18 9.47
CA LYS A 41 -1.36 19.56 10.08
C LYS A 41 -1.96 18.57 9.10
N ILE A 42 -1.93 17.30 9.49
CA ILE A 42 -2.51 16.20 8.72
C ILE A 42 -3.67 15.64 9.52
N ASP A 43 -4.82 15.46 8.85
CA ASP A 43 -5.99 14.84 9.47
C ASP A 43 -5.72 13.36 9.75
N ASN A 44 -6.21 12.87 10.88
CA ASN A 44 -6.42 11.42 11.06
C ASN A 44 -7.69 10.99 10.30
N MET A 45 -8.02 9.69 10.33
CA MET A 45 -9.15 9.16 9.56
C MET A 45 -10.47 9.80 9.94
N ASP A 46 -10.79 9.92 11.24
CA ASP A 46 -12.05 10.54 11.69
C ASP A 46 -12.16 12.01 11.26
N GLN A 47 -11.07 12.76 11.39
CA GLN A 47 -11.04 14.18 11.00
C GLN A 47 -11.23 14.35 9.50
N ALA A 48 -10.60 13.49 8.69
CA ALA A 48 -10.72 13.52 7.23
C ALA A 48 -12.13 13.14 6.78
N LEU A 49 -12.71 12.08 7.35
CA LEU A 49 -14.08 11.65 7.07
C LEU A 49 -15.10 12.70 7.49
N GLN A 50 -14.98 13.27 8.69
CA GLN A 50 -15.86 14.34 9.14
C GLN A 50 -15.75 15.56 8.22
N ARG A 51 -14.54 15.95 7.81
CA ARG A 51 -14.32 17.04 6.87
C ARG A 51 -14.95 16.76 5.50
N ALA A 52 -14.92 15.52 5.03
CA ALA A 52 -15.59 15.14 3.79
C ALA A 52 -17.10 15.30 3.91
N VAL A 53 -17.68 14.88 5.03
CA VAL A 53 -19.13 15.09 5.32
C VAL A 53 -19.48 16.58 5.36
N ASP A 54 -18.71 17.37 6.10
CA ASP A 54 -18.95 18.83 6.26
C ASP A 54 -18.83 19.57 4.92
N ASN A 55 -18.00 19.09 4.01
CA ASN A 55 -17.83 19.62 2.65
C ASN A 55 -18.88 19.08 1.64
N GLY A 56 -19.83 18.26 2.09
CA GLY A 56 -20.90 17.73 1.24
C GLY A 56 -20.43 16.74 0.18
N VAL A 57 -19.34 16.02 0.44
CA VAL A 57 -18.88 14.92 -0.43
C VAL A 57 -19.94 13.86 -0.47
N LYS A 58 -20.33 13.43 -1.67
CA LYS A 58 -21.38 12.43 -1.89
C LYS A 58 -20.79 11.04 -2.13
N ASN A 59 -19.75 10.97 -2.94
CA ASN A 59 -19.11 9.72 -3.33
C ASN A 59 -17.69 9.72 -2.79
N LEU A 60 -17.40 8.77 -1.90
CA LEU A 60 -16.10 8.63 -1.25
C LEU A 60 -15.40 7.37 -1.77
N VAL A 61 -14.16 7.52 -2.20
CA VAL A 61 -13.24 6.41 -2.48
C VAL A 61 -12.07 6.54 -1.51
N VAL A 62 -11.81 5.49 -0.75
CA VAL A 62 -10.67 5.40 0.17
C VAL A 62 -9.63 4.47 -0.44
N GLN A 63 -8.46 5.00 -0.77
CA GLN A 63 -7.31 4.23 -1.24
C GLN A 63 -6.32 4.02 -0.09
N PRO A 64 -6.27 2.84 0.51
CA PRO A 64 -5.25 2.52 1.50
C PRO A 64 -3.87 2.48 0.84
N THR A 65 -2.86 2.98 1.54
CA THR A 65 -1.45 2.81 1.14
C THR A 65 -0.78 1.74 1.99
N HIS A 66 -1.56 0.89 2.65
CA HIS A 66 -1.09 -0.28 3.39
C HIS A 66 -0.57 -1.35 2.43
N LEU A 67 0.39 -2.13 2.90
CA LEU A 67 0.96 -3.22 2.11
C LEU A 67 -0.04 -4.38 1.94
N MET A 68 -0.73 -4.74 3.03
CA MET A 68 -1.59 -5.92 3.11
C MET A 68 -2.80 -5.69 4.02
N HIS A 69 -3.72 -6.64 4.07
CA HIS A 69 -4.86 -6.71 5.00
C HIS A 69 -4.40 -6.96 6.45
N GLY A 70 -3.64 -6.02 7.02
CA GLY A 70 -3.17 -6.08 8.38
C GLY A 70 -4.09 -5.34 9.36
N ALA A 71 -3.71 -5.30 10.64
CA ALA A 71 -4.51 -4.67 11.69
C ALA A 71 -4.84 -3.18 11.40
N GLU A 72 -3.93 -2.43 10.82
CA GLU A 72 -4.18 -1.03 10.45
C GLU A 72 -5.19 -0.88 9.30
N TYR A 73 -5.23 -1.85 8.38
CA TYR A 73 -6.24 -1.89 7.33
C TYR A 73 -7.62 -2.24 7.89
N ASP A 74 -7.69 -3.18 8.83
CA ASP A 74 -8.93 -3.54 9.52
C ASP A 74 -9.49 -2.34 10.30
N GLU A 75 -8.65 -1.62 11.05
CA GLU A 75 -9.03 -0.40 11.77
C GLU A 75 -9.53 0.70 10.81
N LEU A 76 -8.84 0.89 9.67
CA LEU A 76 -9.27 1.81 8.63
C LEU A 76 -10.67 1.44 8.12
N THR A 77 -10.88 0.17 7.79
CA THR A 77 -12.15 -0.33 7.26
C THR A 77 -13.29 -0.12 8.27
N GLU A 78 -13.06 -0.47 9.55
CA GLU A 78 -14.04 -0.26 10.62
C GLU A 78 -14.38 1.23 10.77
N THR A 79 -13.38 2.09 10.75
CA THR A 79 -13.58 3.55 10.85
C THR A 79 -14.42 4.07 9.66
N VAL A 80 -14.08 3.68 8.43
CA VAL A 80 -14.82 4.11 7.23
C VAL A 80 -16.26 3.60 7.24
N GLU A 81 -16.48 2.36 7.62
CA GLU A 81 -17.83 1.78 7.73
C GLU A 81 -18.71 2.54 8.73
N SER A 82 -18.14 3.10 9.79
CA SER A 82 -18.88 3.92 10.77
C SER A 82 -19.43 5.23 10.20
N TYR A 83 -18.87 5.69 9.07
CA TYR A 83 -19.30 6.89 8.35
C TYR A 83 -20.15 6.58 7.09
N LYS A 84 -20.33 5.33 6.73
CA LYS A 84 -20.93 4.91 5.46
C LYS A 84 -22.27 5.59 5.15
N ASP A 85 -23.14 5.70 6.15
CA ASP A 85 -24.47 6.31 6.01
C ASP A 85 -24.43 7.83 5.82
N LYS A 86 -23.25 8.45 5.90
CA LYS A 86 -23.07 9.89 5.69
C LYS A 86 -22.82 10.25 4.21
N PHE A 87 -22.60 9.25 3.35
CA PHE A 87 -22.31 9.42 1.94
C PHE A 87 -23.35 8.71 1.07
N GLU A 88 -23.47 9.12 -0.20
CA GLU A 88 -24.29 8.41 -1.18
C GLU A 88 -23.63 7.08 -1.59
N SER A 89 -22.30 7.08 -1.68
CA SER A 89 -21.51 5.86 -1.90
C SER A 89 -20.16 5.92 -1.21
N VAL A 90 -19.70 4.77 -0.72
CA VAL A 90 -18.35 4.59 -0.14
C VAL A 90 -17.73 3.33 -0.74
N THR A 91 -16.52 3.46 -1.23
CA THR A 91 -15.71 2.35 -1.73
C THR A 91 -14.35 2.39 -1.05
N ILE A 92 -13.92 1.26 -0.49
CA ILE A 92 -12.57 1.06 0.03
C ILE A 92 -11.85 0.17 -0.98
N ALA A 93 -10.72 0.65 -1.49
CA ALA A 93 -9.88 -0.13 -2.39
C ALA A 93 -9.03 -1.15 -1.60
N GLU A 94 -8.57 -2.17 -2.31
CA GLU A 94 -7.64 -3.14 -1.76
C GLU A 94 -6.28 -2.51 -1.38
N PRO A 95 -5.57 -3.07 -0.39
CA PRO A 95 -4.19 -2.69 -0.13
C PRO A 95 -3.27 -3.15 -1.27
N LEU A 96 -1.99 -2.79 -1.21
CA LEU A 96 -1.04 -2.96 -2.32
C LEU A 96 -0.92 -4.42 -2.82
N LEU A 97 -0.99 -5.41 -1.93
CA LEU A 97 -0.90 -6.84 -2.30
C LEU A 97 -2.26 -7.48 -2.63
N GLY A 98 -3.34 -6.69 -2.67
CA GLY A 98 -4.69 -7.18 -2.95
C GLY A 98 -5.18 -8.17 -1.89
N GLU A 99 -6.13 -9.02 -2.25
CA GLU A 99 -6.70 -10.03 -1.36
C GLU A 99 -5.65 -11.01 -0.83
N VAL A 100 -5.83 -11.43 0.42
CA VAL A 100 -4.90 -12.37 1.09
C VAL A 100 -5.01 -13.78 0.48
N GLY A 101 -6.22 -14.25 0.16
CA GLY A 101 -6.42 -15.64 -0.25
C GLY A 101 -6.33 -16.63 0.93
N ASP A 102 -6.57 -17.92 0.65
CA ASP A 102 -6.79 -18.95 1.68
C ASP A 102 -5.56 -19.84 1.95
N SER A 103 -4.47 -19.67 1.19
CA SER A 103 -3.28 -20.54 1.29
C SER A 103 -1.98 -19.77 1.12
N ASP A 104 -0.86 -20.38 1.56
CA ASP A 104 0.48 -19.80 1.46
C ASP A 104 0.96 -19.62 0.02
N ASP A 105 0.37 -20.33 -0.93
CA ASP A 105 0.67 -20.29 -2.36
C ASP A 105 -0.35 -19.48 -3.17
N ALA A 106 -1.31 -18.81 -2.51
CA ALA A 106 -2.27 -17.98 -3.21
C ALA A 106 -1.59 -16.74 -3.82
N VAL A 107 -1.72 -16.60 -5.13
CA VAL A 107 -1.19 -15.50 -5.93
C VAL A 107 -2.33 -14.69 -6.55
N ASN A 108 -2.06 -13.47 -6.94
CA ASN A 108 -3.00 -12.61 -7.64
C ASN A 108 -2.25 -11.58 -8.51
N ASP A 109 -2.98 -10.84 -9.33
CA ASP A 109 -2.37 -9.85 -10.23
C ASP A 109 -1.69 -8.69 -9.49
N ASP A 110 -2.18 -8.31 -8.30
CA ASP A 110 -1.57 -7.25 -7.48
C ASP A 110 -0.21 -7.69 -6.94
N LYS A 111 -0.14 -8.91 -6.36
CA LYS A 111 1.12 -9.50 -5.89
C LYS A 111 2.12 -9.64 -7.03
N LYS A 112 1.66 -10.06 -8.22
CA LYS A 112 2.48 -10.16 -9.42
C LYS A 112 3.07 -8.80 -9.81
N ALA A 113 2.23 -7.78 -9.93
CA ALA A 113 2.67 -6.43 -10.29
C ALA A 113 3.69 -5.87 -9.28
N VAL A 114 3.47 -6.11 -7.99
CA VAL A 114 4.40 -5.70 -6.93
C VAL A 114 5.72 -6.47 -7.04
N ALA A 115 5.68 -7.80 -7.20
CA ALA A 115 6.88 -8.64 -7.36
C ALA A 115 7.74 -8.17 -8.53
N GLU A 116 7.13 -7.95 -9.69
CA GLU A 116 7.81 -7.44 -10.89
C GLU A 116 8.43 -6.05 -10.64
N ALA A 117 7.67 -5.12 -10.05
CA ALA A 117 8.12 -3.74 -9.83
C ALA A 117 9.28 -3.65 -8.84
N ILE A 118 9.18 -4.32 -7.67
CA ILE A 118 10.24 -4.26 -6.65
C ILE A 118 11.51 -4.97 -7.12
N THR A 119 11.38 -6.08 -7.84
CA THR A 119 12.52 -6.82 -8.39
C THR A 119 13.23 -5.99 -9.46
N ALA A 120 12.50 -5.40 -10.39
CA ALA A 120 13.07 -4.53 -11.42
C ALA A 120 13.85 -3.33 -10.80
N GLU A 121 13.30 -2.70 -9.78
CA GLU A 121 13.98 -1.57 -9.12
C GLU A 121 15.19 -2.03 -8.30
N ALA A 122 15.14 -3.21 -7.66
CA ALA A 122 16.28 -3.78 -6.95
C ALA A 122 17.44 -4.11 -7.90
N VAL A 123 17.15 -4.76 -9.03
CA VAL A 123 18.13 -5.08 -10.09
C VAL A 123 18.80 -3.81 -10.61
N LYS A 124 18.00 -2.79 -10.96
CA LYS A 124 18.48 -1.50 -11.42
C LYS A 124 19.35 -0.79 -10.36
N THR A 125 18.92 -0.78 -9.10
CA THR A 125 19.65 -0.16 -7.99
C THR A 125 20.99 -0.85 -7.74
N ALA A 126 21.04 -2.17 -7.92
CA ALA A 126 22.28 -2.96 -7.82
C ALA A 126 23.23 -2.78 -9.04
N GLY A 127 22.76 -2.11 -10.10
CA GLY A 127 23.55 -1.82 -11.29
C GLY A 127 23.59 -2.94 -12.32
N TYR A 128 22.64 -3.86 -12.28
CA TYR A 128 22.52 -4.93 -13.28
C TYR A 128 21.53 -4.55 -14.38
N ASP A 129 21.79 -5.06 -15.60
CA ASP A 129 20.93 -4.84 -16.75
C ASP A 129 19.65 -5.72 -16.69
N SER A 130 19.74 -6.89 -16.04
CA SER A 130 18.59 -7.77 -15.82
C SER A 130 18.79 -8.68 -14.61
N LEU A 131 17.71 -9.38 -14.20
CA LEU A 131 17.73 -10.34 -13.10
C LEU A 131 18.62 -11.55 -13.44
N GLU A 132 18.57 -12.02 -14.68
CA GLU A 132 19.36 -13.14 -15.17
C GLU A 132 20.87 -12.82 -15.16
N VAL A 133 21.24 -11.56 -15.46
CA VAL A 133 22.65 -11.13 -15.39
C VAL A 133 23.12 -11.12 -13.94
N ALA A 134 22.28 -10.65 -13.02
CA ALA A 134 22.59 -10.66 -11.58
C ALA A 134 22.73 -12.11 -11.04
N GLU A 135 21.84 -13.01 -11.48
CA GLU A 135 21.90 -14.44 -11.12
C GLU A 135 23.19 -15.09 -11.62
N ALA A 136 23.54 -14.85 -12.90
CA ALA A 136 24.79 -15.38 -13.49
C ALA A 136 26.05 -14.88 -12.80
N ASP A 137 26.00 -13.69 -12.17
CA ASP A 137 27.06 -13.11 -11.35
C ASP A 137 27.01 -13.61 -9.89
N GLY A 138 26.07 -14.49 -9.54
CA GLY A 138 25.91 -15.05 -8.21
C GLY A 138 25.25 -14.10 -7.20
N THR A 139 24.55 -13.08 -7.70
CA THR A 139 23.82 -12.11 -6.85
C THR A 139 22.41 -12.57 -6.56
N ALA A 140 22.00 -12.53 -5.30
CA ALA A 140 20.64 -12.74 -4.86
C ALA A 140 20.05 -11.45 -4.25
N PHE A 141 18.73 -11.29 -4.39
CA PHE A 141 17.98 -10.19 -3.79
C PHE A 141 17.13 -10.71 -2.64
N VAL A 142 17.21 -10.05 -1.50
CA VAL A 142 16.43 -10.40 -0.31
C VAL A 142 15.59 -9.21 0.10
N PHE A 143 14.27 -9.38 0.08
CA PHE A 143 13.31 -8.38 0.51
C PHE A 143 12.93 -8.61 1.97
N MET A 144 13.34 -7.69 2.86
CA MET A 144 13.04 -7.80 4.28
C MET A 144 11.67 -7.20 4.58
N GLY A 145 10.71 -8.03 4.96
CA GLY A 145 9.42 -7.59 5.47
C GLY A 145 9.49 -7.07 6.90
N HIS A 146 8.57 -6.16 7.25
CA HIS A 146 8.42 -5.62 8.61
C HIS A 146 8.02 -6.72 9.63
N GLY A 147 7.30 -7.74 9.16
CA GLY A 147 6.68 -8.75 10.02
C GLY A 147 5.40 -8.24 10.69
N THR A 148 4.53 -9.16 11.03
CA THR A 148 3.29 -8.89 11.77
C THR A 148 2.83 -10.13 12.52
N SER A 149 2.16 -9.93 13.66
CA SER A 149 1.44 -11.01 14.38
C SER A 149 0.03 -11.25 13.84
N HIS A 150 -0.45 -10.38 12.94
CA HIS A 150 -1.75 -10.50 12.31
C HIS A 150 -1.84 -11.73 11.39
N THR A 151 -3.05 -12.26 11.17
CA THR A 151 -3.28 -13.40 10.28
C THR A 151 -2.79 -13.16 8.85
N ALA A 152 -2.81 -11.90 8.39
CA ALA A 152 -2.25 -11.48 7.10
C ALA A 152 -0.73 -11.71 6.93
N LYS A 153 -0.01 -12.19 7.96
CA LYS A 153 1.40 -12.61 7.85
C LYS A 153 1.66 -13.61 6.71
N ILE A 154 0.64 -14.38 6.32
CA ILE A 154 0.66 -15.30 5.21
C ILE A 154 1.03 -14.59 3.87
N SER A 155 0.78 -13.30 3.75
CA SER A 155 1.13 -12.52 2.55
C SER A 155 2.63 -12.54 2.25
N TYR A 156 3.50 -12.76 3.25
CA TYR A 156 4.94 -12.93 3.02
C TYR A 156 5.25 -14.23 2.27
N SER A 157 4.64 -15.36 2.71
CA SER A 157 4.77 -16.63 2.00
C SER A 157 4.18 -16.55 0.59
N GLN A 158 3.05 -15.88 0.43
CA GLN A 158 2.41 -15.67 -0.86
C GLN A 158 3.28 -14.84 -1.81
N MET A 159 3.99 -13.82 -1.32
CA MET A 159 4.93 -13.06 -2.14
C MET A 159 6.12 -13.94 -2.59
N GLN A 160 6.63 -14.83 -1.73
CA GLN A 160 7.65 -15.79 -2.15
C GLN A 160 7.12 -16.75 -3.20
N SER A 161 5.89 -17.25 -3.04
CA SER A 161 5.23 -18.09 -4.05
C SER A 161 5.07 -17.35 -5.37
N GLN A 162 4.71 -16.05 -5.33
CA GLN A 162 4.62 -15.23 -6.53
C GLN A 162 5.98 -15.04 -7.22
N MET A 163 7.07 -14.85 -6.46
CA MET A 163 8.44 -14.78 -7.03
C MET A 163 8.81 -16.09 -7.72
N ASN A 164 8.49 -17.22 -7.08
CA ASN A 164 8.73 -18.55 -7.65
C ASN A 164 7.94 -18.78 -8.95
N ASP A 165 6.66 -18.37 -8.98
CA ASP A 165 5.80 -18.49 -10.18
C ASP A 165 6.32 -17.63 -11.36
N LEU A 166 7.01 -16.52 -11.05
CA LEU A 166 7.67 -15.69 -12.06
C LEU A 166 9.03 -16.25 -12.51
N GLY A 167 9.51 -17.34 -11.89
CA GLY A 167 10.82 -17.91 -12.18
C GLY A 167 11.98 -17.07 -11.65
N TYR A 168 11.78 -16.33 -10.57
CA TYR A 168 12.79 -15.48 -9.95
C TYR A 168 13.60 -16.29 -8.91
N ASP A 169 14.46 -17.18 -9.37
CA ASP A 169 15.16 -18.18 -8.54
C ASP A 169 16.15 -17.54 -7.53
N ASN A 170 16.59 -16.32 -7.79
CA ASN A 170 17.51 -15.57 -6.92
C ASN A 170 16.86 -14.42 -6.16
N VAL A 171 15.53 -14.45 -5.96
CA VAL A 171 14.75 -13.45 -5.21
C VAL A 171 14.02 -14.08 -4.03
N PHE A 172 14.20 -13.52 -2.81
CA PHE A 172 13.70 -14.08 -1.54
C PHE A 172 13.05 -13.02 -0.66
#